data_7bc11fe70e53a7317e54a95a3ab32efc
#
_entry.id   7bc11fe70e53a7317e54a95a3ab32efc
#
_cell.length_a   1.000
_cell.length_b   1.000
_cell.length_c   1.000
_cell.angle_alpha   90.00
_cell.angle_beta   90.00
_cell.angle_gamma   90.00
#
_symmetry.space_group_name_H-M   'P 1'
#
loop_
_entity.id
_entity.type
_entity.pdbx_description
1 polymer ?
#
loop_
_entity_poly.entity_id
_entity_poly.type
_entity_poly.pdbx_seq_one_letter_code
_entity_poly.pdbx_strand_id
1 'polypeptide(L)'
;MTRRSLICAALCASTPLLRAAFADDPPTQWQQWQRRYVSSGRVVDAQQRGISHSEGQGYGLLLAQAHGDREAFDEIDAWTRQHLAIRDDRLMAWKWQPGAGNNIPDWHNATDGDLFRAWALLRAGRDSGWTEYTYAALRIARDIARLCLAPDPRAANGPLLLPGAEARRAKKRVLINPSYIMPRALRELGEAAGEPALVQAADHGETVLAELAATGFLPNWVDVTRAGFAKPVEHDFRWGYDALRIPLYLTWSNRTDHPAVRSAASHMSDGALPGHVVVEATPQGEVLQASDRAGFTAIRRLID
;
A
#
# COMPACT_ATOMS: atom_id res chain seq x y z
N MET A 1 14.11 -81.91 45.79
CA MET A 1 13.54 -81.19 44.64
C MET A 1 13.53 -79.71 44.96
N THR A 2 14.55 -78.99 44.53
CA THR A 2 14.81 -77.64 44.95
C THR A 2 14.57 -76.68 43.76
N ARG A 3 13.72 -75.68 43.94
CA ARG A 3 13.56 -74.58 42.99
C ARG A 3 14.38 -73.42 43.48
N ARG A 4 15.36 -73.01 42.68
CA ARG A 4 16.12 -71.81 42.87
C ARG A 4 15.38 -70.61 42.26
N SER A 5 15.08 -69.61 43.05
CA SER A 5 14.55 -68.32 42.60
C SER A 5 15.70 -67.37 42.31
N LEU A 6 15.81 -66.92 41.07
CA LEU A 6 16.73 -65.86 40.68
C LEU A 6 16.01 -64.51 40.82
N ILE A 7 16.50 -63.62 41.64
CA ILE A 7 16.08 -62.23 41.74
C ILE A 7 16.89 -61.43 40.74
N CYS A 8 16.26 -60.92 39.67
CA CYS A 8 16.83 -59.91 38.80
C CYS A 8 16.52 -58.52 39.36
N ALA A 9 17.53 -57.82 39.82
CA ALA A 9 17.44 -56.44 40.17
C ALA A 9 17.54 -55.60 38.88
N ALA A 10 16.43 -54.95 38.50
CA ALA A 10 16.43 -53.97 37.41
C ALA A 10 16.90 -52.64 37.95
N LEU A 11 18.09 -52.22 37.56
CA LEU A 11 18.53 -50.81 37.68
C LEU A 11 17.75 -49.96 36.69
N CYS A 12 16.81 -49.15 37.17
CA CYS A 12 16.24 -48.05 36.41
C CYS A 12 17.30 -46.91 36.34
N ALA A 13 18.05 -46.86 35.27
CA ALA A 13 18.83 -45.68 34.94
C ALA A 13 17.88 -44.59 34.41
N SER A 14 17.54 -43.62 35.24
CA SER A 14 16.90 -42.39 34.85
C SER A 14 17.85 -41.51 34.06
N THR A 15 17.83 -41.62 32.74
CA THR A 15 18.43 -40.63 31.86
C THR A 15 17.66 -39.32 31.94
N PRO A 16 18.30 -38.20 32.29
CA PRO A 16 17.62 -36.91 32.15
C PRO A 16 17.44 -36.65 30.63
N LEU A 17 16.20 -36.62 30.21
CA LEU A 17 15.84 -36.04 28.90
C LEU A 17 16.31 -34.59 28.92
N LEU A 18 17.47 -34.32 28.32
CA LEU A 18 17.85 -32.98 27.91
C LEU A 18 16.74 -32.51 26.94
N ARG A 19 15.83 -31.69 27.43
CA ARG A 19 15.02 -30.83 26.59
C ARG A 19 16.01 -29.94 25.84
N ALA A 20 16.30 -30.26 24.58
CA ALA A 20 16.93 -29.34 23.68
C ALA A 20 16.03 -28.11 23.69
N ALA A 21 16.54 -27.01 24.25
CA ALA A 21 15.93 -25.71 24.04
C ALA A 21 16.04 -25.47 22.53
N PHE A 22 14.93 -25.62 21.82
CA PHE A 22 14.83 -25.13 20.45
C PHE A 22 15.08 -23.64 20.56
N ALA A 23 16.25 -23.20 20.08
CA ALA A 23 16.46 -21.79 19.82
C ALA A 23 15.34 -21.38 18.85
N ASP A 24 14.49 -20.47 19.25
CA ASP A 24 13.46 -19.93 18.37
C ASP A 24 14.15 -19.43 17.11
N ASP A 25 13.67 -19.88 15.95
CA ASP A 25 14.18 -19.37 14.69
C ASP A 25 14.06 -17.83 14.67
N PRO A 26 15.06 -17.14 14.07
CA PRO A 26 15.00 -15.68 14.01
C PRO A 26 13.69 -15.24 13.34
N PRO A 27 13.03 -14.19 13.84
CA PRO A 27 11.74 -13.75 13.33
C PRO A 27 11.86 -13.41 11.86
N THR A 28 10.89 -13.84 11.07
CA THR A 28 10.77 -13.49 9.65
C THR A 28 10.64 -11.97 9.48
N GLN A 29 10.87 -11.45 8.27
CA GLN A 29 10.67 -10.02 7.98
C GLN A 29 9.23 -9.58 8.26
N TRP A 30 8.24 -10.44 7.97
CA TRP A 30 6.84 -10.19 8.31
C TRP A 30 6.63 -10.07 9.82
N GLN A 31 7.12 -11.01 10.61
CA GLN A 31 7.00 -10.97 12.07
C GLN A 31 7.70 -9.74 12.68
N GLN A 32 8.84 -9.32 12.12
CA GLN A 32 9.52 -8.10 12.54
C GLN A 32 8.68 -6.86 12.23
N TRP A 33 8.06 -6.82 11.05
CA TRP A 33 7.17 -5.73 10.65
C TRP A 33 5.93 -5.67 11.54
N GLN A 34 5.26 -6.80 11.81
CA GLN A 34 4.12 -6.89 12.73
C GLN A 34 4.48 -6.34 14.11
N ARG A 35 5.57 -6.86 14.72
CA ARG A 35 6.00 -6.42 16.06
C ARG A 35 6.27 -4.91 16.14
N ARG A 36 6.69 -4.32 15.04
CA ARG A 36 7.04 -2.90 14.98
C ARG A 36 5.85 -1.99 14.72
N TYR A 37 4.91 -2.42 13.90
CA TYR A 37 3.88 -1.54 13.37
C TYR A 37 2.46 -1.97 13.71
N VAL A 38 2.20 -3.20 14.15
CA VAL A 38 0.84 -3.68 14.43
C VAL A 38 0.59 -3.75 15.94
N SER A 39 -0.54 -3.20 16.37
CA SER A 39 -1.00 -3.25 17.76
C SER A 39 -2.50 -3.53 17.78
N SER A 40 -2.90 -4.75 18.17
CA SER A 40 -4.31 -5.18 18.22
C SER A 40 -5.07 -4.89 16.92
N GLY A 41 -4.53 -5.34 15.79
CA GLY A 41 -5.09 -5.13 14.45
C GLY A 41 -4.91 -3.72 13.87
N ARG A 42 -4.36 -2.79 14.62
CA ARG A 42 -4.09 -1.42 14.18
C ARG A 42 -2.66 -1.29 13.66
N VAL A 43 -2.50 -0.85 12.42
CA VAL A 43 -1.20 -0.46 11.87
C VAL A 43 -0.90 0.97 12.31
N VAL A 44 0.19 1.15 13.05
CA VAL A 44 0.54 2.39 13.75
C VAL A 44 1.69 3.10 13.05
N ASP A 45 1.49 4.36 12.69
CA ASP A 45 2.56 5.25 12.28
C ASP A 45 3.12 6.01 13.50
N ALA A 46 4.19 5.47 14.08
CA ALA A 46 4.85 6.08 15.23
C ALA A 46 5.53 7.42 14.89
N GLN A 47 5.89 7.66 13.63
CA GLN A 47 6.54 8.91 13.21
C GLN A 47 5.53 10.06 13.12
N GLN A 48 4.26 9.74 12.88
CA GLN A 48 3.15 10.69 12.87
C GLN A 48 2.32 10.65 14.15
N ARG A 49 2.97 10.61 15.30
CA ARG A 49 2.32 10.63 16.63
C ARG A 49 1.34 9.48 16.88
N GLY A 50 1.63 8.30 16.33
CA GLY A 50 0.85 7.09 16.56
C GLY A 50 -0.51 7.09 15.86
N ILE A 51 -0.69 7.83 14.79
CA ILE A 51 -1.89 7.74 13.95
C ILE A 51 -1.94 6.43 13.16
N SER A 52 -3.07 6.14 12.55
CA SER A 52 -3.24 5.07 11.57
C SER A 52 -3.90 5.62 10.32
N HIS A 53 -3.38 5.25 9.15
CA HIS A 53 -3.97 5.63 7.88
C HIS A 53 -4.63 4.43 7.20
N SER A 54 -5.60 4.71 6.34
CA SER A 54 -6.22 3.70 5.48
C SER A 54 -5.18 2.96 4.62
N GLU A 55 -4.17 3.69 4.13
CA GLU A 55 -3.03 3.13 3.38
C GLU A 55 -2.23 2.13 4.23
N GLY A 56 -1.86 2.49 5.46
CA GLY A 56 -1.12 1.60 6.37
C GLY A 56 -1.89 0.32 6.69
N GLN A 57 -3.20 0.42 6.94
CA GLN A 57 -4.07 -0.73 7.13
C GLN A 57 -4.10 -1.62 5.87
N GLY A 58 -4.19 -1.01 4.69
CA GLY A 58 -4.11 -1.70 3.41
C GLY A 58 -2.79 -2.46 3.21
N TYR A 59 -1.66 -1.86 3.58
CA TYR A 59 -0.35 -2.53 3.56
C TYR A 59 -0.31 -3.72 4.52
N GLY A 60 -0.83 -3.56 5.74
CA GLY A 60 -0.91 -4.64 6.71
C GLY A 60 -1.70 -5.83 6.19
N LEU A 61 -2.85 -5.59 5.57
CA LEU A 61 -3.67 -6.62 4.95
C LEU A 61 -2.94 -7.32 3.78
N LEU A 62 -2.31 -6.57 2.87
CA LEU A 62 -1.55 -7.15 1.75
C LEU A 62 -0.39 -8.03 2.24
N LEU A 63 0.35 -7.57 3.24
CA LEU A 63 1.46 -8.32 3.82
C LEU A 63 0.97 -9.58 4.54
N ALA A 64 -0.07 -9.49 5.37
CA ALA A 64 -0.66 -10.63 6.04
C ALA A 64 -1.16 -11.69 5.03
N GLN A 65 -1.85 -11.26 3.97
CA GLN A 65 -2.30 -12.17 2.90
C GLN A 65 -1.10 -12.81 2.18
N ALA A 66 -0.07 -12.04 1.82
CA ALA A 66 1.09 -12.54 1.09
C ALA A 66 1.91 -13.57 1.91
N HIS A 67 1.89 -13.46 3.24
CA HIS A 67 2.56 -14.38 4.15
C HIS A 67 1.64 -15.52 4.66
N GLY A 68 0.37 -15.57 4.24
CA GLY A 68 -0.59 -16.57 4.67
C GLY A 68 -1.01 -16.46 6.14
N ASP A 69 -0.77 -15.30 6.75
CA ASP A 69 -1.10 -15.02 8.15
C ASP A 69 -2.56 -14.58 8.29
N ARG A 70 -3.44 -15.58 8.36
CA ARG A 70 -4.87 -15.37 8.45
C ARG A 70 -5.29 -14.62 9.72
N GLU A 71 -4.68 -14.95 10.86
CA GLU A 71 -5.02 -14.35 12.13
C GLU A 71 -4.75 -12.85 12.12
N ALA A 72 -3.56 -12.44 11.68
CA ALA A 72 -3.22 -11.03 11.53
C ALA A 72 -4.13 -10.32 10.50
N PHE A 73 -4.49 -11.00 9.41
CA PHE A 73 -5.40 -10.44 8.41
C PHE A 73 -6.78 -10.16 9.01
N ASP A 74 -7.34 -11.12 9.72
CA ASP A 74 -8.65 -11.02 10.38
C ASP A 74 -8.66 -9.89 11.41
N GLU A 75 -7.61 -9.77 12.24
CA GLU A 75 -7.48 -8.69 13.22
C GLU A 75 -7.38 -7.31 12.57
N ILE A 76 -6.56 -7.18 11.52
CA ILE A 76 -6.37 -5.89 10.82
C ILE A 76 -7.66 -5.48 10.11
N ASP A 77 -8.35 -6.40 9.43
CA ASP A 77 -9.63 -6.08 8.78
C ASP A 77 -10.72 -5.74 9.80
N ALA A 78 -10.80 -6.47 10.90
CA ALA A 78 -11.77 -6.18 11.96
C ALA A 78 -11.58 -4.78 12.55
N TRP A 79 -10.33 -4.41 12.87
CA TRP A 79 -10.02 -3.07 13.34
C TRP A 79 -10.35 -2.01 12.29
N THR A 80 -9.99 -2.24 11.04
CA THR A 80 -10.25 -1.33 9.91
C THR A 80 -11.73 -1.08 9.72
N ARG A 81 -12.54 -2.14 9.74
CA ARG A 81 -14.01 -2.04 9.64
C ARG A 81 -14.62 -1.23 10.79
N GLN A 82 -14.12 -1.44 11.99
CA GLN A 82 -14.66 -0.78 13.18
C GLN A 82 -14.30 0.71 13.25
N HIS A 83 -13.13 1.11 12.74
CA HIS A 83 -12.59 2.43 13.02
C HIS A 83 -12.42 3.34 11.80
N LEU A 84 -12.24 2.79 10.61
CA LEU A 84 -12.04 3.59 9.38
C LEU A 84 -13.18 3.45 8.38
N ALA A 85 -13.79 2.25 8.25
CA ALA A 85 -14.89 2.03 7.31
C ALA A 85 -16.24 2.51 7.90
N ILE A 86 -16.27 3.77 8.31
CA ILE A 86 -17.38 4.42 9.01
C ILE A 86 -18.27 5.26 8.09
N ARG A 87 -17.93 5.32 6.80
CA ARG A 87 -18.66 6.09 5.78
C ARG A 87 -19.91 5.33 5.34
N ASP A 88 -20.88 6.04 4.79
CA ASP A 88 -22.11 5.46 4.22
C ASP A 88 -21.84 4.62 2.96
N ASP A 89 -20.77 4.95 2.22
CA ASP A 89 -20.20 4.11 1.16
C ASP A 89 -19.27 3.02 1.74
N ARG A 90 -18.55 2.30 0.89
CA ARG A 90 -17.62 1.22 1.31
C ARG A 90 -16.17 1.67 1.41
N LEU A 91 -15.91 2.97 1.21
CA LEU A 91 -14.59 3.57 1.34
C LEU A 91 -14.28 3.82 2.82
N MET A 92 -13.03 4.16 3.12
CA MET A 92 -12.56 4.40 4.49
C MET A 92 -12.30 5.88 4.73
N ALA A 93 -12.55 6.36 5.95
CA ALA A 93 -11.89 7.58 6.40
C ALA A 93 -10.36 7.36 6.33
N TRP A 94 -9.62 8.36 5.80
CA TRP A 94 -8.20 8.15 5.52
C TRP A 94 -7.33 8.08 6.78
N LYS A 95 -7.83 8.63 7.90
CA LYS A 95 -7.00 8.81 9.10
C LYS A 95 -7.78 8.59 10.39
N TRP A 96 -7.17 7.81 11.27
CA TRP A 96 -7.53 7.69 12.68
C TRP A 96 -6.39 8.23 13.56
N GLN A 97 -6.73 8.91 14.65
CA GLN A 97 -5.75 9.42 15.61
C GLN A 97 -6.12 9.04 17.05
N PRO A 98 -5.13 8.69 17.91
CA PRO A 98 -5.38 8.45 19.32
C PRO A 98 -5.72 9.77 20.04
N GLY A 99 -6.55 9.71 21.05
CA GLY A 99 -6.87 10.86 21.90
C GLY A 99 -8.26 10.80 22.52
N ALA A 100 -8.53 11.76 23.39
CA ALA A 100 -9.88 11.96 23.94
C ALA A 100 -10.72 12.75 22.94
N GLY A 101 -11.90 12.23 22.59
CA GLY A 101 -12.84 12.88 21.68
C GLY A 101 -12.94 12.21 20.32
N ASN A 102 -12.98 12.98 19.24
CA ASN A 102 -13.14 12.43 17.90
C ASN A 102 -11.82 11.82 17.38
N ASN A 103 -11.78 10.49 17.25
CA ASN A 103 -10.64 9.79 16.69
C ASN A 103 -10.56 9.91 15.16
N ILE A 104 -11.62 10.33 14.48
CA ILE A 104 -11.65 10.59 13.03
C ILE A 104 -11.80 12.10 12.81
N PRO A 105 -10.69 12.84 12.75
CA PRO A 105 -10.73 14.29 12.54
C PRO A 105 -11.16 14.68 11.12
N ASP A 106 -10.97 13.77 10.19
CA ASP A 106 -11.26 13.93 8.77
C ASP A 106 -11.81 12.61 8.21
N TRP A 107 -13.07 12.62 7.79
CA TRP A 107 -13.80 11.47 7.27
C TRP A 107 -13.62 11.24 5.76
N HIS A 108 -12.92 12.14 5.05
CA HIS A 108 -12.62 11.95 3.64
C HIS A 108 -11.86 10.64 3.42
N ASN A 109 -12.05 10.03 2.26
CA ASN A 109 -11.24 8.86 1.91
C ASN A 109 -9.93 9.27 1.22
N ALA A 110 -8.97 8.34 1.22
CA ALA A 110 -7.81 8.35 0.35
C ALA A 110 -7.88 7.11 -0.55
N THR A 111 -7.98 7.34 -1.85
CA THR A 111 -8.27 6.26 -2.81
C THR A 111 -7.20 5.18 -2.84
N ASP A 112 -5.94 5.49 -2.54
CA ASP A 112 -4.86 4.50 -2.43
C ASP A 112 -5.11 3.49 -1.30
N GLY A 113 -5.52 3.96 -0.12
CA GLY A 113 -5.87 3.09 1.00
C GLY A 113 -7.03 2.16 0.67
N ASP A 114 -8.07 2.69 0.02
CA ASP A 114 -9.23 1.90 -0.42
C ASP A 114 -8.84 0.87 -1.49
N LEU A 115 -7.97 1.23 -2.43
CA LEU A 115 -7.43 0.30 -3.43
C LEU A 115 -6.62 -0.81 -2.77
N PHE A 116 -5.73 -0.49 -1.83
CA PHE A 116 -4.96 -1.50 -1.12
C PHE A 116 -5.84 -2.46 -0.33
N ARG A 117 -6.83 -1.93 0.40
CA ARG A 117 -7.77 -2.76 1.13
C ARG A 117 -8.56 -3.66 0.19
N ALA A 118 -9.19 -3.09 -0.84
CA ALA A 118 -9.97 -3.86 -1.79
C ALA A 118 -9.14 -4.96 -2.46
N TRP A 119 -7.91 -4.62 -2.86
CA TRP A 119 -7.00 -5.56 -3.52
C TRP A 119 -6.53 -6.66 -2.56
N ALA A 120 -6.22 -6.35 -1.30
CA ALA A 120 -5.89 -7.34 -0.29
C ALA A 120 -7.05 -8.32 -0.02
N LEU A 121 -8.27 -7.81 0.11
CA LEU A 121 -9.48 -8.61 0.28
C LEU A 121 -9.77 -9.49 -0.96
N LEU A 122 -9.59 -8.98 -2.17
CA LEU A 122 -9.72 -9.77 -3.40
C LEU A 122 -8.71 -10.92 -3.45
N ARG A 123 -7.45 -10.63 -3.15
CA ARG A 123 -6.38 -11.63 -3.12
C ARG A 123 -6.59 -12.66 -2.02
N ALA A 124 -7.09 -12.24 -0.87
CA ALA A 124 -7.47 -13.15 0.22
C ALA A 124 -8.47 -14.20 -0.25
N GLY A 125 -9.51 -13.78 -0.96
CA GLY A 125 -10.50 -14.70 -1.53
C GLY A 125 -9.95 -15.57 -2.65
N ARG A 126 -9.23 -14.96 -3.60
CA ARG A 126 -8.76 -15.62 -4.83
C ARG A 126 -7.52 -16.49 -4.61
N ASP A 127 -6.51 -15.94 -3.94
CA ASP A 127 -5.17 -16.54 -3.87
C ASP A 127 -4.96 -17.36 -2.60
N SER A 128 -5.63 -17.00 -1.47
CA SER A 128 -5.54 -17.71 -0.19
C SER A 128 -6.76 -18.57 0.13
N GLY A 129 -7.82 -18.52 -0.68
CA GLY A 129 -9.04 -19.30 -0.47
C GLY A 129 -9.93 -18.78 0.69
N TRP A 130 -9.69 -17.56 1.18
CA TRP A 130 -10.50 -16.92 2.23
C TRP A 130 -11.68 -16.18 1.59
N THR A 131 -12.63 -16.95 1.08
CA THR A 131 -13.66 -16.49 0.14
C THR A 131 -14.66 -15.49 0.73
N GLU A 132 -14.81 -15.43 2.04
CA GLU A 132 -15.68 -14.48 2.74
C GLU A 132 -15.32 -13.02 2.51
N TYR A 133 -14.07 -12.72 2.12
CA TYR A 133 -13.60 -11.36 1.84
C TYR A 133 -13.95 -10.86 0.45
N THR A 134 -14.23 -11.77 -0.50
CA THR A 134 -14.47 -11.44 -1.91
C THR A 134 -15.60 -10.43 -2.09
N TYR A 135 -16.72 -10.62 -1.40
CA TYR A 135 -17.87 -9.72 -1.52
C TYR A 135 -17.53 -8.27 -1.11
N ALA A 136 -16.79 -8.11 -0.03
CA ALA A 136 -16.36 -6.78 0.43
C ALA A 136 -15.41 -6.12 -0.58
N ALA A 137 -14.45 -6.85 -1.14
CA ALA A 137 -13.56 -6.37 -2.18
C ALA A 137 -14.32 -5.79 -3.39
N LEU A 138 -15.28 -6.56 -3.92
CA LEU A 138 -16.08 -6.16 -5.07
C LEU A 138 -16.95 -4.91 -4.78
N ARG A 139 -17.45 -4.77 -3.57
CA ARG A 139 -18.24 -3.59 -3.16
C ARG A 139 -17.38 -2.34 -3.08
N ILE A 140 -16.17 -2.44 -2.52
CA ILE A 140 -15.21 -1.32 -2.46
C ILE A 140 -14.80 -0.93 -3.89
N ALA A 141 -14.47 -1.89 -4.76
CA ALA A 141 -14.09 -1.64 -6.15
C ALA A 141 -15.19 -0.86 -6.92
N ARG A 142 -16.46 -1.23 -6.74
CA ARG A 142 -17.59 -0.51 -7.34
C ARG A 142 -17.72 0.91 -6.83
N ASP A 143 -17.52 1.14 -5.54
CA ASP A 143 -17.56 2.50 -4.99
C ASP A 143 -16.37 3.34 -5.44
N ILE A 144 -15.16 2.77 -5.59
CA ILE A 144 -14.02 3.46 -6.21
C ILE A 144 -14.37 3.85 -7.66
N ALA A 145 -14.91 2.93 -8.45
CA ALA A 145 -15.29 3.21 -9.83
C ALA A 145 -16.35 4.34 -9.94
N ARG A 146 -17.32 4.35 -9.04
CA ARG A 146 -18.42 5.32 -9.02
C ARG A 146 -18.02 6.69 -8.48
N LEU A 147 -17.15 6.73 -7.46
CA LEU A 147 -16.88 7.94 -6.67
C LEU A 147 -15.52 8.57 -6.93
N CYS A 148 -14.51 7.74 -7.27
CA CYS A 148 -13.11 8.17 -7.36
C CYS A 148 -12.58 8.24 -8.81
N LEU A 149 -13.45 8.36 -9.80
CA LEU A 149 -13.06 8.56 -11.19
C LEU A 149 -13.65 9.88 -11.73
N ALA A 150 -12.90 10.54 -12.61
CA ALA A 150 -13.34 11.74 -13.32
C ALA A 150 -12.89 11.73 -14.78
N PRO A 151 -13.65 12.35 -15.71
CA PRO A 151 -13.19 12.54 -17.08
C PRO A 151 -11.90 13.37 -17.12
N ASP A 152 -10.97 13.03 -18.02
CA ASP A 152 -9.79 13.84 -18.27
C ASP A 152 -10.19 15.14 -19.00
N PRO A 153 -9.84 16.34 -18.46
CA PRO A 153 -10.16 17.62 -19.08
C PRO A 153 -9.54 17.82 -20.47
N ARG A 154 -8.51 17.04 -20.81
CA ARG A 154 -7.83 17.06 -22.12
C ARG A 154 -8.60 16.34 -23.21
N ALA A 155 -9.78 15.82 -22.90
CA ALA A 155 -10.59 14.96 -23.76
C ALA A 155 -9.87 13.66 -24.19
N ALA A 156 -8.94 13.19 -23.38
CA ALA A 156 -8.26 11.92 -23.58
C ALA A 156 -9.20 10.73 -23.33
N ASN A 157 -8.89 9.61 -23.95
CA ASN A 157 -9.71 8.39 -23.88
C ASN A 157 -9.44 7.61 -22.59
N GLY A 158 -9.99 8.08 -21.47
CA GLY A 158 -9.92 7.35 -20.21
C GLY A 158 -10.18 8.24 -18.99
N PRO A 159 -10.67 7.66 -17.89
CA PRO A 159 -10.90 8.41 -16.67
C PRO A 159 -9.59 8.59 -15.89
N LEU A 160 -9.49 9.72 -15.19
CA LEU A 160 -8.46 9.99 -14.19
C LEU A 160 -8.90 9.40 -12.84
N LEU A 161 -7.95 8.81 -12.11
CA LEU A 161 -8.14 8.40 -10.74
C LEU A 161 -8.02 9.60 -9.81
N LEU A 162 -9.06 9.88 -9.05
CA LEU A 162 -9.11 10.94 -8.05
C LEU A 162 -8.44 10.48 -6.75
N PRO A 163 -7.84 11.38 -5.99
CA PRO A 163 -7.24 11.04 -4.69
C PRO A 163 -8.27 10.74 -3.60
N GLY A 164 -9.53 11.08 -3.81
CA GLY A 164 -10.66 10.79 -2.92
C GLY A 164 -11.99 11.13 -3.59
N ALA A 165 -13.08 10.64 -3.01
CA ALA A 165 -14.43 10.88 -3.50
C ALA A 165 -14.82 12.36 -3.46
N GLU A 166 -14.29 13.09 -2.49
CA GLU A 166 -14.50 14.54 -2.28
C GLU A 166 -13.47 15.41 -2.99
N ALA A 167 -12.50 14.81 -3.69
CA ALA A 167 -11.47 15.55 -4.39
C ALA A 167 -12.03 16.47 -5.46
N ARG A 168 -11.39 17.62 -5.66
CA ARG A 168 -11.81 18.63 -6.62
C ARG A 168 -11.81 18.07 -8.04
N ARG A 169 -12.97 18.09 -8.68
CA ARG A 169 -13.20 17.69 -10.06
C ARG A 169 -13.99 18.76 -10.81
N ALA A 170 -13.34 19.85 -11.16
CA ALA A 170 -13.93 20.84 -12.05
C ALA A 170 -13.81 20.36 -13.51
N LYS A 171 -14.79 20.74 -14.38
CA LYS A 171 -14.78 20.37 -15.81
C LYS A 171 -13.49 20.71 -16.57
N LYS A 172 -12.68 21.64 -16.06
CA LYS A 172 -11.45 22.13 -16.70
C LYS A 172 -10.18 21.83 -15.91
N ARG A 173 -10.31 21.22 -14.71
CA ARG A 173 -9.20 21.00 -13.80
C ARG A 173 -9.52 19.87 -12.84
N VAL A 174 -8.70 18.84 -12.85
CA VAL A 174 -8.84 17.66 -11.99
C VAL A 174 -7.54 17.46 -11.24
N LEU A 175 -7.61 17.40 -9.91
CA LEU A 175 -6.47 17.06 -9.07
C LEU A 175 -6.26 15.54 -9.09
N ILE A 176 -5.01 15.12 -9.27
CA ILE A 176 -4.60 13.73 -9.11
C ILE A 176 -3.36 13.61 -8.23
N ASN A 177 -3.20 12.46 -7.58
CA ASN A 177 -1.95 12.01 -7.00
C ASN A 177 -1.40 10.89 -7.90
N PRO A 178 -0.31 11.11 -8.65
CA PRO A 178 0.22 10.12 -9.58
C PRO A 178 0.58 8.78 -8.93
N SER A 179 0.97 8.78 -7.66
CA SER A 179 1.31 7.55 -6.93
C SER A 179 0.10 6.68 -6.59
N TYR A 180 -1.12 7.19 -6.71
CA TYR A 180 -2.33 6.40 -6.50
C TYR A 180 -2.66 5.51 -7.70
N ILE A 181 -2.00 5.75 -8.84
CA ILE A 181 -2.14 4.93 -10.04
C ILE A 181 -1.40 3.61 -9.80
N MET A 182 -2.15 2.60 -9.42
CA MET A 182 -1.70 1.22 -9.20
C MET A 182 -2.30 0.31 -10.28
N PRO A 183 -1.67 0.19 -11.48
CA PRO A 183 -2.30 -0.42 -12.64
C PRO A 183 -2.75 -1.86 -12.41
N ARG A 184 -1.95 -2.66 -11.73
CA ARG A 184 -2.29 -4.05 -11.42
C ARG A 184 -3.52 -4.15 -10.52
N ALA A 185 -3.56 -3.39 -9.43
CA ALA A 185 -4.69 -3.42 -8.51
C ALA A 185 -5.98 -2.95 -9.20
N LEU A 186 -5.91 -1.87 -9.98
CA LEU A 186 -7.04 -1.35 -10.74
C LEU A 186 -7.59 -2.37 -11.76
N ARG A 187 -6.72 -3.07 -12.50
CA ARG A 187 -7.14 -4.11 -13.46
C ARG A 187 -7.75 -5.30 -12.74
N GLU A 188 -7.06 -5.87 -11.75
CA GLU A 188 -7.55 -7.05 -11.04
C GLU A 188 -8.91 -6.77 -10.35
N LEU A 189 -9.08 -5.60 -9.75
CA LEU A 189 -10.35 -5.18 -9.14
C LEU A 189 -11.43 -4.89 -10.17
N GLY A 190 -11.08 -4.22 -11.27
CA GLY A 190 -12.01 -3.90 -12.35
C GLY A 190 -12.57 -5.16 -13.02
N GLU A 191 -11.71 -6.11 -13.33
CA GLU A 191 -12.08 -7.41 -13.91
C GLU A 191 -12.96 -8.22 -12.94
N ALA A 192 -12.54 -8.35 -11.67
CA ALA A 192 -13.28 -9.12 -10.69
C ALA A 192 -14.67 -8.52 -10.37
N ALA A 193 -14.78 -7.20 -10.31
CA ALA A 193 -16.02 -6.50 -9.99
C ALA A 193 -16.94 -6.25 -11.19
N GLY A 194 -16.47 -6.49 -12.42
CA GLY A 194 -17.17 -6.15 -13.64
C GLY A 194 -17.24 -4.64 -13.87
N GLU A 195 -16.20 -3.89 -13.48
CA GLU A 195 -16.09 -2.43 -13.58
C GLU A 195 -15.03 -2.02 -14.62
N PRO A 196 -15.37 -1.99 -15.91
CA PRO A 196 -14.43 -1.68 -16.98
C PRO A 196 -13.80 -0.28 -16.85
N ALA A 197 -14.45 0.64 -16.15
CA ALA A 197 -13.90 1.97 -15.90
C ALA A 197 -12.62 1.94 -15.05
N LEU A 198 -12.45 0.94 -14.15
CA LEU A 198 -11.22 0.77 -13.41
C LEU A 198 -10.07 0.26 -14.28
N VAL A 199 -10.37 -0.64 -15.22
CA VAL A 199 -9.39 -1.13 -16.21
C VAL A 199 -8.95 0.03 -17.12
N GLN A 200 -9.89 0.84 -17.61
CA GLN A 200 -9.59 2.03 -18.39
C GLN A 200 -8.77 3.06 -17.58
N ALA A 201 -9.07 3.21 -16.29
CA ALA A 201 -8.29 4.09 -15.40
C ALA A 201 -6.85 3.60 -15.21
N ALA A 202 -6.62 2.27 -15.21
CA ALA A 202 -5.28 1.71 -15.18
C ALA A 202 -4.51 2.03 -16.47
N ASP A 203 -5.13 1.78 -17.64
CA ASP A 203 -4.49 2.01 -18.94
C ASP A 203 -4.23 3.49 -19.20
N HIS A 204 -5.21 4.33 -18.90
CA HIS A 204 -5.04 5.78 -19.02
C HIS A 204 -4.06 6.33 -17.98
N GLY A 205 -4.05 5.77 -16.78
CA GLY A 205 -3.10 6.12 -15.73
C GLY A 205 -1.64 5.85 -16.14
N GLU A 206 -1.35 4.71 -16.78
CA GLU A 206 -0.03 4.44 -17.34
C GLU A 206 0.34 5.52 -18.40
N THR A 207 -0.59 5.91 -19.27
CA THR A 207 -0.37 6.99 -20.24
C THR A 207 -0.06 8.32 -19.54
N VAL A 208 -0.83 8.69 -18.53
CA VAL A 208 -0.62 9.93 -17.74
C VAL A 208 0.76 9.93 -17.07
N LEU A 209 1.18 8.79 -16.50
CA LEU A 209 2.51 8.66 -15.89
C LEU A 209 3.65 8.79 -16.92
N ALA A 210 3.46 8.25 -18.14
CA ALA A 210 4.43 8.42 -19.21
C ALA A 210 4.54 9.89 -19.69
N GLU A 211 3.41 10.57 -19.82
CA GLU A 211 3.35 11.99 -20.17
C GLU A 211 3.98 12.87 -19.08
N LEU A 212 3.74 12.58 -17.80
CA LEU A 212 4.41 13.28 -16.69
C LEU A 212 5.92 13.08 -16.73
N ALA A 213 6.38 11.84 -16.91
CA ALA A 213 7.81 11.57 -17.07
C ALA A 213 8.44 12.32 -18.23
N ALA A 214 7.72 12.49 -19.35
CA ALA A 214 8.16 13.27 -20.50
C ALA A 214 8.31 14.77 -20.21
N THR A 215 7.66 15.30 -19.17
CA THR A 215 7.90 16.69 -18.69
C THR A 215 9.23 16.83 -17.95
N GLY A 216 9.91 15.72 -17.63
CA GLY A 216 11.13 15.69 -16.81
C GLY A 216 10.88 15.71 -15.32
N PHE A 217 9.62 15.67 -14.85
CA PHE A 217 9.32 15.75 -13.42
C PHE A 217 8.12 14.88 -13.01
N LEU A 218 8.27 14.14 -11.91
CA LEU A 218 7.22 13.32 -11.28
C LEU A 218 6.83 13.93 -9.92
N PRO A 219 5.78 14.73 -9.83
CA PRO A 219 5.36 15.33 -8.57
C PRO A 219 4.52 14.40 -7.70
N ASN A 220 4.46 14.69 -6.39
CA ASN A 220 3.47 14.09 -5.49
C ASN A 220 2.04 14.37 -5.95
N TRP A 221 1.77 15.62 -6.31
CA TRP A 221 0.44 16.08 -6.69
C TRP A 221 0.49 16.92 -7.96
N VAL A 222 -0.52 16.80 -8.82
CA VAL A 222 -0.61 17.56 -10.05
C VAL A 222 -2.07 17.81 -10.43
N ASP A 223 -2.36 18.99 -10.97
CA ASP A 223 -3.62 19.24 -11.63
C ASP A 223 -3.51 18.90 -13.13
N VAL A 224 -4.45 18.11 -13.61
CA VAL A 224 -4.68 17.89 -15.04
C VAL A 224 -5.66 18.95 -15.52
N THR A 225 -5.25 19.75 -16.50
CA THR A 225 -6.07 20.84 -17.09
C THR A 225 -6.24 20.61 -18.58
N ARG A 226 -7.12 21.37 -19.21
CA ARG A 226 -7.28 21.29 -20.68
C ARG A 226 -5.98 21.58 -21.45
N ALA A 227 -5.09 22.39 -20.88
CA ALA A 227 -3.81 22.75 -21.48
C ALA A 227 -2.65 21.79 -21.13
N GLY A 228 -2.90 20.77 -20.32
CA GLY A 228 -1.89 19.83 -19.82
C GLY A 228 -1.76 19.87 -18.30
N PHE A 229 -0.58 19.50 -17.79
CA PHE A 229 -0.30 19.45 -16.36
C PHE A 229 0.00 20.83 -15.79
N ALA A 230 -0.45 21.07 -14.56
CA ALA A 230 -0.24 22.32 -13.85
C ALA A 230 0.03 22.08 -12.37
N LYS A 231 0.74 23.04 -11.75
CA LYS A 231 0.93 23.03 -10.30
C LYS A 231 -0.43 23.09 -9.59
N PRO A 232 -0.68 22.22 -8.59
CA PRO A 232 -1.93 22.25 -7.82
C PRO A 232 -2.00 23.51 -6.93
N VAL A 233 -3.22 23.92 -6.58
CA VAL A 233 -3.44 25.13 -5.78
C VAL A 233 -3.20 24.87 -4.29
N GLU A 234 -3.62 23.71 -3.79
CA GLU A 234 -3.68 23.40 -2.36
C GLU A 234 -2.72 22.29 -1.91
N HIS A 235 -1.95 21.73 -2.84
CA HIS A 235 -1.03 20.62 -2.57
C HIS A 235 0.38 20.98 -3.04
N ASP A 236 1.37 20.26 -2.50
CA ASP A 236 2.75 20.45 -2.91
C ASP A 236 2.98 20.00 -4.36
N PHE A 237 3.92 20.64 -5.02
CA PHE A 237 4.38 20.26 -6.36
C PHE A 237 5.87 19.98 -6.30
N ARG A 238 6.20 18.83 -5.67
CA ARG A 238 7.58 18.36 -5.51
C ARG A 238 7.64 16.85 -5.71
N TRP A 239 8.81 16.35 -6.03
CA TRP A 239 9.15 14.96 -5.83
C TRP A 239 9.17 14.69 -4.32
N GLY A 240 8.56 13.60 -3.86
CA GLY A 240 8.49 13.32 -2.43
C GLY A 240 7.97 11.92 -2.13
N TYR A 241 7.54 11.72 -0.91
CA TYR A 241 7.12 10.42 -0.37
C TYR A 241 6.00 9.76 -1.18
N ASP A 242 5.11 10.51 -1.80
CA ASP A 242 4.10 9.96 -2.70
C ASP A 242 4.73 9.48 -4.01
N ALA A 243 5.48 10.37 -4.69
CA ALA A 243 6.06 10.07 -5.99
C ALA A 243 7.06 8.89 -5.96
N LEU A 244 7.76 8.69 -4.84
CA LEU A 244 8.63 7.53 -4.60
C LEU A 244 7.94 6.17 -4.84
N ARG A 245 6.63 6.09 -4.71
CA ARG A 245 5.86 4.85 -4.86
C ARG A 245 5.51 4.52 -6.31
N ILE A 246 5.57 5.51 -7.22
CA ILE A 246 5.24 5.33 -8.64
C ILE A 246 6.00 4.16 -9.28
N PRO A 247 7.35 4.09 -9.19
CA PRO A 247 8.09 3.01 -9.82
C PRO A 247 7.82 1.64 -9.17
N LEU A 248 7.53 1.59 -7.87
CA LEU A 248 7.16 0.35 -7.17
C LEU A 248 5.89 -0.25 -7.76
N TYR A 249 4.84 0.55 -7.93
CA TYR A 249 3.54 0.06 -8.43
C TYR A 249 3.57 -0.27 -9.92
N LEU A 250 4.37 0.43 -10.70
CA LEU A 250 4.63 0.07 -12.10
C LEU A 250 5.38 -1.27 -12.20
N THR A 251 6.40 -1.49 -11.35
CA THR A 251 7.13 -2.77 -11.30
C THR A 251 6.21 -3.92 -10.88
N TRP A 252 5.34 -3.73 -9.90
CA TRP A 252 4.33 -4.73 -9.52
C TRP A 252 3.33 -5.02 -10.64
N SER A 253 3.20 -4.10 -11.58
CA SER A 253 2.34 -4.23 -12.76
C SER A 253 3.08 -4.80 -13.99
N ASN A 254 4.31 -5.32 -13.83
CA ASN A 254 5.19 -5.77 -14.93
C ASN A 254 5.47 -4.66 -15.96
N ARG A 255 5.65 -3.42 -15.49
CA ARG A 255 5.94 -2.22 -16.30
C ARG A 255 7.31 -1.64 -15.98
N THR A 256 8.32 -2.49 -15.83
CA THR A 256 9.69 -2.07 -15.48
C THR A 256 10.32 -1.14 -16.52
N ASP A 257 9.95 -1.29 -17.80
CA ASP A 257 10.45 -0.44 -18.90
C ASP A 257 9.67 0.87 -19.06
N HIS A 258 8.70 1.15 -18.20
CA HIS A 258 7.88 2.35 -18.30
C HIS A 258 8.72 3.63 -18.12
N PRO A 259 8.48 4.72 -18.91
CA PRO A 259 9.26 5.97 -18.81
C PRO A 259 9.31 6.56 -17.40
N ALA A 260 8.22 6.46 -16.63
CA ALA A 260 8.17 6.94 -15.27
C ALA A 260 9.07 6.15 -14.29
N VAL A 261 9.38 4.87 -14.57
CA VAL A 261 10.34 4.10 -13.77
C VAL A 261 11.75 4.67 -13.96
N ARG A 262 12.17 4.93 -15.20
CA ARG A 262 13.47 5.55 -15.49
C ARG A 262 13.58 6.97 -14.93
N SER A 263 12.53 7.77 -15.09
CA SER A 263 12.48 9.13 -14.53
C SER A 263 12.58 9.11 -13.00
N ALA A 264 11.87 8.19 -12.32
CA ALA A 264 11.96 8.01 -10.88
C ALA A 264 13.37 7.57 -10.44
N ALA A 265 14.01 6.66 -11.19
CA ALA A 265 15.39 6.24 -10.92
C ALA A 265 16.37 7.42 -10.93
N SER A 266 16.23 8.33 -11.90
CA SER A 266 17.01 9.56 -11.95
C SER A 266 16.73 10.47 -10.74
N HIS A 267 15.46 10.76 -10.45
CA HIS A 267 15.10 11.58 -9.28
C HIS A 267 15.63 11.01 -7.95
N MET A 268 15.64 9.70 -7.80
CA MET A 268 16.16 9.05 -6.58
C MET A 268 17.68 9.09 -6.45
N SER A 269 18.40 9.32 -7.55
CA SER A 269 19.88 9.25 -7.61
C SER A 269 20.53 10.62 -7.73
N ASP A 270 19.92 11.58 -8.44
CA ASP A 270 20.52 12.85 -8.79
C ASP A 270 20.74 13.72 -7.55
N GLY A 271 22.01 14.04 -7.28
CA GLY A 271 22.41 14.80 -6.08
C GLY A 271 22.42 14.01 -4.76
N ALA A 272 22.19 12.70 -4.79
CA ALA A 272 22.29 11.86 -3.60
C ALA A 272 23.75 11.59 -3.20
N LEU A 273 24.01 11.55 -1.90
CA LEU A 273 25.28 11.03 -1.36
C LEU A 273 25.38 9.50 -1.58
N PRO A 274 26.59 8.92 -1.64
CA PRO A 274 26.74 7.47 -1.71
C PRO A 274 25.92 6.74 -0.63
N GLY A 275 25.15 5.74 -1.04
CA GLY A 275 24.31 4.96 -0.15
C GLY A 275 22.98 5.62 0.27
N HIS A 276 22.72 6.85 -0.17
CA HIS A 276 21.47 7.57 0.06
C HIS A 276 20.60 7.60 -1.20
N VAL A 277 19.33 7.85 -0.98
CA VAL A 277 18.32 8.06 -2.01
C VAL A 277 17.68 9.42 -1.78
N VAL A 278 17.48 10.21 -2.83
CA VAL A 278 16.73 11.46 -2.75
C VAL A 278 15.27 11.14 -2.51
N VAL A 279 14.75 11.58 -1.38
CA VAL A 279 13.34 11.34 -0.98
C VAL A 279 12.46 12.56 -1.15
N GLU A 280 13.04 13.76 -1.19
CA GLU A 280 12.33 15.01 -1.55
C GLU A 280 13.22 15.92 -2.39
N ALA A 281 12.66 16.48 -3.46
CA ALA A 281 13.32 17.47 -4.31
C ALA A 281 12.32 18.46 -4.92
N THR A 282 12.82 19.68 -5.23
CA THR A 282 12.05 20.68 -5.96
C THR A 282 11.95 20.33 -7.46
N PRO A 283 11.01 20.95 -8.21
CA PRO A 283 10.95 20.79 -9.67
C PRO A 283 12.22 21.25 -10.41
N GLN A 284 13.05 22.07 -9.77
CA GLN A 284 14.33 22.55 -10.31
C GLN A 284 15.49 21.60 -10.00
N GLY A 285 15.23 20.47 -9.31
CA GLY A 285 16.25 19.47 -8.97
C GLY A 285 17.01 19.75 -7.68
N GLU A 286 16.62 20.75 -6.88
CA GLU A 286 17.21 20.98 -5.57
C GLU A 286 16.80 19.86 -4.61
N VAL A 287 17.77 19.15 -4.03
CA VAL A 287 17.54 18.08 -3.06
C VAL A 287 17.15 18.70 -1.72
N LEU A 288 15.93 18.44 -1.27
CA LEU A 288 15.41 18.87 0.04
C LEU A 288 15.69 17.85 1.13
N GLN A 289 15.63 16.57 0.77
CA GLN A 289 15.90 15.48 1.70
C GLN A 289 16.45 14.25 0.97
N ALA A 290 17.44 13.61 1.59
CA ALA A 290 17.96 12.31 1.20
C ALA A 290 17.95 11.35 2.40
N SER A 291 17.92 10.04 2.15
CA SER A 291 17.84 9.03 3.21
C SER A 291 18.53 7.73 2.80
N ASP A 292 19.18 7.09 3.78
CA ASP A 292 19.78 5.75 3.69
C ASP A 292 18.86 4.63 4.22
N ARG A 293 17.63 4.97 4.64
CA ARG A 293 16.70 4.00 5.23
C ARG A 293 16.39 2.88 4.24
N ALA A 294 16.39 1.65 4.76
CA ALA A 294 16.24 0.42 3.99
C ALA A 294 15.01 0.39 3.05
N GLY A 295 13.88 0.99 3.45
CA GLY A 295 12.68 1.04 2.61
C GLY A 295 12.89 1.82 1.31
N PHE A 296 13.54 2.99 1.37
CA PHE A 296 13.82 3.80 0.17
C PHE A 296 14.89 3.17 -0.70
N THR A 297 15.96 2.65 -0.09
CA THR A 297 17.02 1.94 -0.85
C THR A 297 16.51 0.65 -1.48
N ALA A 298 15.52 -0.02 -0.88
CA ALA A 298 14.87 -1.20 -1.47
C ALA A 298 14.06 -0.84 -2.73
N ILE A 299 13.29 0.25 -2.71
CA ILE A 299 12.59 0.73 -3.91
C ILE A 299 13.60 1.05 -5.02
N ARG A 300 14.69 1.76 -4.68
CA ARG A 300 15.73 2.11 -5.66
C ARG A 300 16.36 0.86 -6.30
N ARG A 301 16.69 -0.15 -5.50
CA ARG A 301 17.25 -1.44 -5.99
C ARG A 301 16.27 -2.28 -6.80
N LEU A 302 14.98 -2.11 -6.57
CA LEU A 302 13.94 -2.83 -7.32
C LEU A 302 13.85 -2.37 -8.77
N ILE A 303 14.26 -1.14 -9.05
CA ILE A 303 14.13 -0.48 -10.35
C ILE A 303 15.48 -0.26 -11.06
N ASP A 304 16.58 -0.73 -10.48
CA ASP A 304 17.89 -0.87 -11.11
C ASP A 304 17.93 -2.08 -12.05
#